data_b13eeed27bf6806040f5a204ce790cd1
#
_entry.id   b13eeed27bf6806040f5a204ce790cd1
#
_cell.length_a   1.000
_cell.length_b   1.000
_cell.length_c   1.000
_cell.angle_alpha   90.00
_cell.angle_beta   90.00
_cell.angle_gamma   90.00
#
_symmetry.space_group_name_H-M   'P 1'
#
loop_
_entity.id
_entity.type
_entity.pdbx_description
1 polymer ?
#
loop_
_entity_poly.entity_id
_entity_poly.type
_entity_poly.pdbx_seq_one_letter_code
_entity_poly.pdbx_strand_id
1 'polypeptide(L)'
;MFITVLCSNLQAQEGNFYYENAVYKEEIKTVQMYRDGFVLSNPIWEMGEETQLVFKFDDISGEVQDYYYTIIHCDADWNESFIPQSDYINGFTDNPLDDFARSFNTTFNYVNYRLYLPNENIEFKLSGNYALVVYENGNKENIVLSKRFYVVEPMVDVEGTVRRATLDAFKGENHEVDFTIFHENLPIENPQQEVKVVLMQNNRWDNAIRDLKPLFIRGRALIYDYNRENVFVAGNEFRYFDNRSNRVNGENVLATDFHRPYFHKTLMPDEVRVNKRFFEYEEMNGNYVIESQDQEVEDFDTECDYTFVHFSLPLESILLGGTVNVFGNLNNWNAN
;
A
#
# COMPACT_ATOMS: atom_id res chain seq x y z
N MET A 1 16.51 -21.51 15.42
CA MET A 1 15.08 -21.80 15.56
C MET A 1 14.42 -21.35 14.26
N PHE A 2 14.04 -22.30 13.42
CA PHE A 2 13.45 -21.99 12.12
C PHE A 2 12.02 -21.52 12.35
N ILE A 3 11.70 -20.29 11.97
CA ILE A 3 10.32 -19.82 11.89
C ILE A 3 9.86 -20.09 10.46
N THR A 4 9.11 -21.18 10.29
CA THR A 4 8.34 -21.42 9.06
C THR A 4 7.08 -20.58 9.17
N VAL A 5 6.96 -19.55 8.35
CA VAL A 5 5.71 -18.82 8.20
C VAL A 5 4.73 -19.73 7.45
N LEU A 6 3.82 -20.34 8.18
CA LEU A 6 2.67 -21.03 7.60
C LEU A 6 1.64 -19.96 7.22
N CYS A 7 1.53 -19.67 5.93
CA CYS A 7 0.39 -18.94 5.41
C CYS A 7 -0.87 -19.78 5.65
N SER A 8 -1.74 -19.30 6.53
CA SER A 8 -3.07 -19.88 6.70
C SER A 8 -3.89 -19.60 5.44
N ASN A 9 -4.37 -20.67 4.80
CA ASN A 9 -5.33 -20.59 3.71
C ASN A 9 -6.57 -19.82 4.17
N LEU A 10 -6.79 -18.63 3.66
CA LEU A 10 -8.06 -17.94 3.69
C LEU A 10 -8.99 -18.69 2.73
N GLN A 11 -9.84 -19.56 3.27
CA GLN A 11 -10.97 -20.07 2.53
C GLN A 11 -11.88 -18.88 2.21
N ALA A 12 -12.14 -18.66 0.92
CA ALA A 12 -13.17 -17.74 0.47
C ALA A 12 -14.50 -18.11 1.12
N GLN A 13 -14.95 -17.32 2.08
CA GLN A 13 -16.34 -17.35 2.51
C GLN A 13 -17.17 -16.71 1.39
N GLU A 14 -18.25 -17.37 1.00
CA GLU A 14 -19.37 -16.77 0.24
C GLU A 14 -19.99 -15.64 1.10
N GLY A 15 -19.41 -14.48 1.04
CA GLY A 15 -19.88 -13.28 1.69
C GLY A 15 -19.30 -12.11 0.93
N ASN A 16 -20.02 -11.01 0.82
CA ASN A 16 -19.68 -9.81 0.07
C ASN A 16 -18.17 -9.60 -0.05
N PHE A 17 -17.64 -9.68 -1.28
CA PHE A 17 -16.24 -9.46 -1.56
C PHE A 17 -15.92 -7.97 -1.27
N TYR A 18 -15.15 -7.72 -0.23
CA TYR A 18 -14.69 -6.38 0.06
C TYR A 18 -13.44 -6.10 -0.78
N TYR A 19 -13.52 -5.08 -1.61
CA TYR A 19 -12.37 -4.66 -2.40
C TYR A 19 -11.30 -4.06 -1.48
N GLU A 20 -10.22 -4.80 -1.28
CA GLU A 20 -9.08 -4.42 -0.43
C GLU A 20 -7.76 -4.61 -1.17
N ASN A 21 -6.66 -4.15 -0.56
CA ASN A 21 -5.33 -4.47 -1.06
C ASN A 21 -4.99 -5.90 -0.64
N ALA A 22 -5.15 -6.86 -1.54
CA ALA A 22 -4.95 -8.27 -1.25
C ALA A 22 -4.27 -9.01 -2.41
N VAL A 23 -3.47 -10.01 -2.05
CA VAL A 23 -2.85 -10.96 -2.97
C VAL A 23 -3.35 -12.36 -2.60
N TYR A 24 -3.96 -13.07 -3.56
CA TYR A 24 -4.59 -14.36 -3.34
C TYR A 24 -3.76 -15.55 -3.84
N LYS A 25 -2.67 -15.28 -4.55
CA LYS A 25 -1.76 -16.28 -5.12
C LYS A 25 -0.36 -16.12 -4.55
N GLU A 26 0.23 -17.23 -4.11
CA GLU A 26 1.56 -17.20 -3.47
C GLU A 26 2.69 -16.80 -4.42
N GLU A 27 2.53 -17.06 -5.70
CA GLU A 27 3.48 -16.69 -6.76
C GLU A 27 3.50 -15.20 -7.07
N ILE A 28 2.52 -14.42 -6.65
CA ILE A 28 2.47 -12.99 -6.90
C ILE A 28 3.22 -12.22 -5.82
N LYS A 29 4.17 -11.41 -6.26
CA LYS A 29 5.04 -10.60 -5.40
C LYS A 29 5.09 -9.15 -5.89
N THR A 30 5.66 -8.29 -5.08
CA THR A 30 6.07 -6.93 -5.46
C THR A 30 4.92 -6.09 -6.02
N VAL A 31 3.70 -6.25 -5.47
CA VAL A 31 2.52 -5.51 -5.93
C VAL A 31 2.61 -4.05 -5.52
N GLN A 32 2.84 -3.17 -6.50
CA GLN A 32 2.95 -1.73 -6.29
C GLN A 32 1.95 -0.97 -7.16
N MET A 33 1.48 0.18 -6.68
CA MET A 33 0.69 1.15 -7.46
C MET A 33 0.99 2.55 -6.95
N TYR A 34 1.41 3.45 -7.86
CA TYR A 34 1.85 4.80 -7.55
C TYR A 34 1.71 5.70 -8.78
N ARG A 35 1.92 7.01 -8.62
CA ARG A 35 1.97 7.96 -9.75
C ARG A 35 3.27 7.80 -10.49
N ASP A 36 3.22 7.75 -11.81
CA ASP A 36 4.41 7.60 -12.65
C ASP A 36 5.48 8.63 -12.30
N GLY A 37 6.72 8.17 -12.15
CA GLY A 37 7.85 8.98 -11.69
C GLY A 37 7.91 9.23 -10.16
N PHE A 38 6.92 8.76 -9.36
CA PHE A 38 6.84 9.01 -7.92
C PHE A 38 6.55 7.73 -7.12
N VAL A 39 7.52 6.84 -7.04
CA VAL A 39 7.37 5.46 -6.48
C VAL A 39 6.77 5.41 -5.07
N LEU A 40 7.03 6.40 -4.23
CA LEU A 40 6.51 6.47 -2.85
C LEU A 40 5.16 7.22 -2.76
N SER A 41 4.59 7.66 -3.88
CA SER A 41 3.30 8.33 -3.86
C SER A 41 2.14 7.36 -3.60
N ASN A 42 1.06 7.89 -3.06
CA ASN A 42 -0.19 7.17 -2.98
C ASN A 42 -0.81 6.99 -4.38
N PRO A 43 -1.58 5.93 -4.62
CA PRO A 43 -2.24 5.67 -5.90
C PRO A 43 -3.45 6.57 -6.09
N ILE A 44 -3.22 7.86 -6.21
CA ILE A 44 -4.21 8.91 -6.41
C ILE A 44 -3.97 9.56 -7.77
N TRP A 45 -4.96 9.53 -8.64
CA TRP A 45 -4.94 10.20 -9.92
C TRP A 45 -5.98 11.33 -9.95
N GLU A 46 -5.56 12.52 -10.34
CA GLU A 46 -6.43 13.68 -10.50
C GLU A 46 -6.98 13.71 -11.92
N MET A 47 -8.29 13.88 -12.07
CA MET A 47 -8.95 13.90 -13.38
C MET A 47 -8.41 15.03 -14.25
N GLY A 48 -7.96 14.67 -15.44
CA GLY A 48 -7.35 15.59 -16.41
C GLY A 48 -5.85 15.79 -16.24
N GLU A 49 -5.22 15.12 -15.28
CA GLU A 49 -3.76 15.11 -15.13
C GLU A 49 -3.09 14.28 -16.23
N GLU A 50 -1.93 14.75 -16.72
CA GLU A 50 -1.14 14.02 -17.74
C GLU A 50 -0.41 12.81 -17.15
N THR A 51 -0.03 12.88 -15.87
CA THR A 51 0.68 11.80 -15.17
C THR A 51 -0.25 10.62 -14.91
N GLN A 52 0.16 9.41 -15.30
CA GLN A 52 -0.62 8.19 -15.10
C GLN A 52 -0.33 7.55 -13.73
N LEU A 53 -1.19 6.63 -13.29
CA LEU A 53 -0.85 5.63 -12.28
C LEU A 53 -0.12 4.47 -12.96
N VAL A 54 0.95 4.01 -12.32
CA VAL A 54 1.65 2.77 -12.68
C VAL A 54 1.24 1.71 -11.68
N PHE A 55 0.71 0.61 -12.17
CA PHE A 55 0.49 -0.61 -11.41
C PHE A 55 1.44 -1.67 -11.93
N LYS A 56 2.10 -2.38 -11.03
CA LYS A 56 3.01 -3.48 -11.39
C LYS A 56 3.05 -4.57 -10.34
N PHE A 57 3.37 -5.78 -10.79
CA PHE A 57 3.63 -6.93 -9.92
C PHE A 57 4.51 -7.95 -10.65
N ASP A 58 5.10 -8.85 -9.87
CA ASP A 58 5.89 -9.96 -10.37
C ASP A 58 5.17 -11.28 -10.15
N ASP A 59 5.20 -12.14 -11.17
CA ASP A 59 4.86 -13.55 -11.07
C ASP A 59 6.13 -14.38 -11.00
N ILE A 60 6.39 -14.96 -9.83
CA ILE A 60 7.59 -15.76 -9.58
C ILE A 60 7.47 -17.23 -10.01
N SER A 61 6.39 -17.63 -10.70
CA SER A 61 6.32 -18.94 -11.35
C SER A 61 7.33 -19.08 -12.50
N GLY A 62 7.79 -17.93 -13.04
CA GLY A 62 8.73 -17.84 -14.15
C GLY A 62 8.12 -18.09 -15.52
N GLU A 63 6.82 -18.38 -15.60
CA GLU A 63 6.06 -18.56 -16.83
C GLU A 63 5.10 -17.39 -17.06
N VAL A 64 4.92 -17.02 -18.35
CA VAL A 64 3.92 -16.00 -18.70
C VAL A 64 2.54 -16.57 -18.53
N GLN A 65 1.71 -15.88 -17.77
CA GLN A 65 0.32 -16.23 -17.53
C GLN A 65 -0.62 -15.25 -18.25
N ASP A 66 -1.80 -15.74 -18.63
CA ASP A 66 -2.84 -14.93 -19.26
C ASP A 66 -3.65 -14.19 -18.17
N TYR A 67 -3.16 -13.02 -17.77
CA TYR A 67 -3.84 -12.17 -16.81
C TYR A 67 -4.78 -11.19 -17.51
N TYR A 68 -5.92 -10.96 -16.85
CA TYR A 68 -6.91 -9.95 -17.22
C TYR A 68 -7.16 -9.04 -16.04
N TYR A 69 -7.63 -7.84 -16.32
CA TYR A 69 -8.04 -6.92 -15.27
C TYR A 69 -9.42 -6.31 -15.53
N THR A 70 -10.08 -5.95 -14.47
CA THR A 70 -11.30 -5.13 -14.47
C THR A 70 -11.15 -4.01 -13.44
N ILE A 71 -11.87 -2.91 -13.68
CA ILE A 71 -11.89 -1.77 -12.77
C ILE A 71 -13.31 -1.58 -12.28
N ILE A 72 -13.46 -1.49 -10.96
CA ILE A 72 -14.73 -1.42 -10.27
C ILE A 72 -14.79 -0.14 -9.46
N HIS A 73 -15.85 0.65 -9.66
CA HIS A 73 -16.13 1.82 -8.85
C HIS A 73 -16.76 1.40 -7.53
N CYS A 74 -16.24 1.93 -6.43
CA CYS A 74 -16.66 1.60 -5.07
C CYS A 74 -17.27 2.82 -4.36
N ASP A 75 -18.14 2.55 -3.41
CA ASP A 75 -18.64 3.54 -2.47
C ASP A 75 -17.59 3.91 -1.40
N ALA A 76 -17.93 4.78 -0.46
CA ALA A 76 -17.04 5.20 0.62
C ALA A 76 -16.60 4.06 1.56
N ASP A 77 -17.34 2.97 1.58
CA ASP A 77 -17.09 1.79 2.42
C ASP A 77 -16.43 0.65 1.62
N TRP A 78 -16.02 0.92 0.37
CA TRP A 78 -15.38 -0.02 -0.55
C TRP A 78 -16.27 -1.19 -0.99
N ASN A 79 -17.58 -1.03 -0.95
CA ASN A 79 -18.48 -1.92 -1.67
C ASN A 79 -18.60 -1.47 -3.11
N GLU A 80 -18.88 -2.40 -4.02
CA GLU A 80 -19.20 -2.06 -5.40
C GLU A 80 -20.38 -1.08 -5.44
N SER A 81 -20.20 0.02 -6.17
CA SER A 81 -21.28 1.00 -6.33
C SER A 81 -22.35 0.46 -7.26
N PHE A 82 -23.58 0.97 -7.10
CA PHE A 82 -24.70 0.64 -8.00
C PHE A 82 -24.68 1.42 -9.32
N ILE A 83 -23.54 2.07 -9.64
CA ILE A 83 -23.36 2.86 -10.86
C ILE A 83 -22.97 1.91 -11.99
N PRO A 84 -23.67 1.91 -13.12
CA PRO A 84 -23.27 1.13 -14.29
C PRO A 84 -21.86 1.49 -14.76
N GLN A 85 -21.08 0.52 -15.20
CA GLN A 85 -19.69 0.74 -15.61
C GLN A 85 -19.56 1.81 -16.71
N SER A 86 -20.47 1.84 -17.67
CA SER A 86 -20.52 2.85 -18.73
C SER A 86 -20.60 4.30 -18.22
N ASP A 87 -21.02 4.51 -16.98
CA ASP A 87 -21.18 5.84 -16.39
C ASP A 87 -19.91 6.33 -15.70
N TYR A 88 -19.03 5.42 -15.22
CA TYR A 88 -17.79 5.79 -14.56
C TYR A 88 -16.52 5.52 -15.38
N ILE A 89 -16.58 4.65 -16.40
CA ILE A 89 -15.48 4.37 -17.32
C ILE A 89 -15.97 4.40 -18.77
N ASN A 90 -15.15 4.96 -19.65
CA ASN A 90 -15.22 4.74 -21.08
C ASN A 90 -14.15 3.68 -21.42
N GLY A 91 -14.59 2.49 -21.88
CA GLY A 91 -13.71 1.37 -22.18
C GLY A 91 -14.35 0.01 -21.97
N PHE A 92 -13.53 -1.03 -21.98
CA PHE A 92 -13.98 -2.41 -21.83
C PHE A 92 -14.08 -2.83 -20.36
N THR A 93 -14.99 -3.76 -20.07
CA THR A 93 -15.15 -4.34 -18.73
C THR A 93 -14.02 -5.26 -18.37
N ASP A 94 -13.47 -5.94 -19.37
CA ASP A 94 -12.45 -6.96 -19.23
C ASP A 94 -11.33 -6.66 -20.21
N ASN A 95 -10.13 -6.47 -19.69
CA ASN A 95 -8.98 -6.09 -20.47
C ASN A 95 -7.84 -7.08 -20.23
N PRO A 96 -7.14 -7.53 -21.28
CA PRO A 96 -5.93 -8.33 -21.11
C PRO A 96 -4.81 -7.46 -20.49
N LEU A 97 -3.94 -8.08 -19.71
CA LEU A 97 -2.74 -7.46 -19.17
C LEU A 97 -1.54 -7.89 -20.02
N ASP A 98 -1.36 -7.20 -21.16
CA ASP A 98 -0.42 -7.60 -22.23
C ASP A 98 0.97 -6.98 -22.08
N ASP A 99 1.14 -5.96 -21.22
CA ASP A 99 2.44 -5.36 -20.95
C ASP A 99 3.17 -6.17 -19.87
N PHE A 100 4.09 -7.02 -20.32
CA PHE A 100 4.92 -7.83 -19.43
C PHE A 100 6.35 -7.99 -19.97
N ALA A 101 7.29 -8.21 -19.07
CA ALA A 101 8.67 -8.52 -19.40
C ALA A 101 9.19 -9.66 -18.52
N ARG A 102 9.98 -10.56 -19.12
CA ARG A 102 10.67 -11.61 -18.37
C ARG A 102 11.90 -11.04 -17.68
N SER A 103 12.19 -11.54 -16.49
CA SER A 103 13.44 -11.20 -15.82
C SER A 103 14.65 -11.59 -16.67
N PHE A 104 15.67 -10.77 -16.60
CA PHE A 104 16.90 -10.93 -17.35
C PHE A 104 18.12 -10.85 -16.41
N ASN A 105 19.09 -11.75 -16.62
CA ASN A 105 20.33 -11.80 -15.84
C ASN A 105 20.13 -11.98 -14.32
N THR A 106 18.99 -12.52 -13.90
CA THR A 106 18.64 -12.81 -12.52
C THR A 106 18.94 -14.26 -12.14
N THR A 107 19.16 -14.54 -10.88
CA THR A 107 19.41 -15.89 -10.35
C THR A 107 18.14 -16.73 -10.25
N PHE A 108 16.99 -16.06 -10.23
CA PHE A 108 15.67 -16.65 -10.17
C PHE A 108 14.74 -15.98 -11.20
N ASN A 109 14.06 -16.76 -12.02
CA ASN A 109 13.22 -16.22 -13.09
C ASN A 109 11.86 -15.77 -12.56
N TYR A 110 11.41 -14.63 -13.02
CA TYR A 110 10.07 -14.10 -12.80
C TYR A 110 9.58 -13.35 -14.05
N VAL A 111 8.31 -13.01 -14.07
CA VAL A 111 7.68 -12.17 -15.09
C VAL A 111 7.11 -10.94 -14.43
N ASN A 112 7.57 -9.76 -14.82
CA ASN A 112 7.02 -8.48 -14.36
C ASN A 112 5.87 -8.07 -15.28
N TYR A 113 4.72 -7.72 -14.70
CA TYR A 113 3.54 -7.20 -15.38
C TYR A 113 3.34 -5.74 -15.03
N ARG A 114 2.97 -4.92 -16.02
CA ARG A 114 2.76 -3.48 -15.88
C ARG A 114 1.41 -3.05 -16.45
N LEU A 115 0.83 -2.03 -15.85
CA LEU A 115 -0.39 -1.39 -16.33
C LEU A 115 -0.34 0.10 -16.01
N TYR A 116 -0.59 0.93 -17.01
CA TYR A 116 -0.74 2.37 -16.87
C TYR A 116 -2.22 2.74 -16.89
N LEU A 117 -2.67 3.61 -15.97
CA LEU A 117 -4.04 4.09 -15.87
C LEU A 117 -4.08 5.61 -15.72
N PRO A 118 -4.97 6.34 -16.44
CA PRO A 118 -5.78 5.83 -17.56
C PRO A 118 -4.94 5.41 -18.77
N ASN A 119 -5.52 4.65 -19.70
CA ASN A 119 -4.86 4.22 -20.95
C ASN A 119 -5.86 4.25 -22.12
N GLU A 120 -5.43 3.75 -23.28
CA GLU A 120 -6.28 3.73 -24.48
C GLU A 120 -7.57 2.89 -24.32
N ASN A 121 -7.58 1.93 -23.42
CA ASN A 121 -8.71 1.05 -23.14
C ASN A 121 -9.55 1.51 -21.93
N ILE A 122 -9.05 2.44 -21.13
CA ILE A 122 -9.70 2.91 -19.89
C ILE A 122 -9.55 4.41 -19.74
N GLU A 123 -10.66 5.12 -19.80
CA GLU A 123 -10.79 6.54 -19.51
C GLU A 123 -11.79 6.72 -18.36
N PHE A 124 -11.39 7.39 -17.28
CA PHE A 124 -12.27 7.67 -16.14
C PHE A 124 -13.20 8.85 -16.42
N LYS A 125 -14.48 8.66 -16.15
CA LYS A 125 -15.54 9.66 -16.33
C LYS A 125 -16.07 10.20 -15.00
N LEU A 126 -15.81 9.49 -13.92
CA LEU A 126 -16.31 9.81 -12.59
C LEU A 126 -15.17 9.69 -11.58
N SER A 127 -15.08 10.63 -10.65
CA SER A 127 -14.21 10.52 -9.49
C SER A 127 -14.76 9.53 -8.45
N GLY A 128 -13.89 8.99 -7.61
CA GLY A 128 -14.30 8.06 -6.54
C GLY A 128 -13.22 7.09 -6.11
N ASN A 129 -13.65 6.12 -5.32
CA ASN A 129 -12.83 4.98 -4.93
C ASN A 129 -12.91 3.91 -6.01
N TYR A 130 -11.78 3.34 -6.37
CA TYR A 130 -11.68 2.33 -7.42
C TYR A 130 -10.89 1.13 -6.94
N ALA A 131 -11.34 -0.06 -7.32
CA ALA A 131 -10.60 -1.29 -7.18
C ALA A 131 -10.17 -1.82 -8.55
N LEU A 132 -8.87 -2.06 -8.70
CA LEU A 132 -8.30 -2.85 -9.77
C LEU A 132 -8.31 -4.30 -9.31
N VAL A 133 -8.93 -5.18 -10.09
CA VAL A 133 -8.99 -6.64 -9.83
C VAL A 133 -8.32 -7.36 -10.98
N VAL A 134 -7.29 -8.15 -10.67
CA VAL A 134 -6.59 -9.01 -11.64
C VAL A 134 -7.03 -10.45 -11.45
N TYR A 135 -7.29 -11.16 -12.54
CA TYR A 135 -7.74 -12.54 -12.56
C TYR A 135 -7.14 -13.30 -13.75
N GLU A 136 -7.12 -14.62 -13.68
CA GLU A 136 -6.51 -15.48 -14.70
C GLU A 136 -7.50 -15.97 -15.73
N ASN A 137 -6.99 -16.16 -16.98
CA ASN A 137 -7.67 -16.84 -18.08
C ASN A 137 -9.07 -16.28 -18.41
N GLY A 138 -9.30 -14.98 -18.16
CA GLY A 138 -10.60 -14.36 -18.33
C GLY A 138 -11.69 -14.83 -17.37
N ASN A 139 -11.34 -15.58 -16.33
CA ASN A 139 -12.29 -16.09 -15.33
C ASN A 139 -12.27 -15.23 -14.07
N LYS A 140 -13.28 -14.39 -13.87
CA LYS A 140 -13.42 -13.49 -12.70
C LYS A 140 -13.57 -14.22 -11.36
N GLU A 141 -13.84 -15.50 -11.33
CA GLU A 141 -13.83 -16.28 -10.10
C GLU A 141 -12.40 -16.67 -9.66
N ASN A 142 -11.43 -16.62 -10.59
CA ASN A 142 -10.03 -16.92 -10.32
C ASN A 142 -9.23 -15.64 -10.07
N ILE A 143 -9.56 -14.93 -8.99
CA ILE A 143 -8.91 -13.68 -8.63
C ILE A 143 -7.47 -13.94 -8.18
N VAL A 144 -6.55 -13.14 -8.68
CA VAL A 144 -5.12 -13.19 -8.40
C VAL A 144 -4.75 -12.16 -7.34
N LEU A 145 -5.20 -10.93 -7.52
CA LEU A 145 -4.99 -9.84 -6.59
C LEU A 145 -6.06 -8.76 -6.75
N SER A 146 -6.19 -7.91 -5.75
CA SER A 146 -6.95 -6.66 -5.82
C SER A 146 -6.14 -5.49 -5.24
N LYS A 147 -6.29 -4.30 -5.81
CA LYS A 147 -5.59 -3.07 -5.42
C LYS A 147 -6.51 -1.87 -5.45
N ARG A 148 -6.55 -1.12 -4.35
CA ARG A 148 -7.31 0.13 -4.22
C ARG A 148 -6.54 1.29 -4.82
N PHE A 149 -7.25 2.19 -5.51
CA PHE A 149 -6.74 3.47 -5.96
C PHE A 149 -7.86 4.52 -5.97
N TYR A 150 -7.50 5.76 -6.25
CA TYR A 150 -8.43 6.88 -6.17
C TYR A 150 -8.37 7.71 -7.44
N VAL A 151 -9.54 8.08 -7.93
CA VAL A 151 -9.71 9.09 -8.97
C VAL A 151 -10.32 10.32 -8.32
N VAL A 152 -9.66 11.47 -8.40
CA VAL A 152 -10.00 12.67 -7.64
C VAL A 152 -10.37 13.82 -8.57
N GLU A 153 -11.45 14.53 -8.21
CA GLU A 153 -11.73 15.88 -8.67
C GLU A 153 -11.43 16.83 -7.52
N PRO A 154 -10.55 17.85 -7.70
CA PRO A 154 -10.14 18.76 -6.63
C PRO A 154 -11.23 19.80 -6.34
N MET A 155 -12.39 19.37 -5.81
CA MET A 155 -13.54 20.21 -5.52
C MET A 155 -13.51 20.84 -4.13
N VAL A 156 -12.59 20.39 -3.27
CA VAL A 156 -12.42 20.85 -1.90
C VAL A 156 -10.96 21.05 -1.57
N ASP A 157 -10.66 21.98 -0.66
CA ASP A 157 -9.34 22.16 -0.08
C ASP A 157 -9.32 21.60 1.34
N VAL A 158 -8.24 20.93 1.71
CA VAL A 158 -8.05 20.35 3.06
C VAL A 158 -6.80 20.92 3.68
N GLU A 159 -6.98 21.62 4.80
CA GLU A 159 -5.87 22.10 5.63
C GLU A 159 -5.79 21.24 6.90
N GLY A 160 -4.63 20.67 7.18
CA GLY A 160 -4.42 19.80 8.32
C GLY A 160 -3.19 20.15 9.14
N THR A 161 -3.22 19.83 10.42
CA THR A 161 -2.10 19.97 11.34
C THR A 161 -1.96 18.70 12.17
N VAL A 162 -0.75 18.14 12.19
CA VAL A 162 -0.39 17.04 13.09
C VAL A 162 0.36 17.62 14.28
N ARG A 163 -0.09 17.30 15.46
CA ARG A 163 0.52 17.79 16.72
C ARG A 163 0.55 16.72 17.80
N ARG A 164 1.25 16.98 18.86
CA ARG A 164 1.19 16.16 20.06
C ARG A 164 -0.23 16.20 20.63
N ALA A 165 -0.76 15.03 21.05
CA ALA A 165 -2.11 14.94 21.58
C ALA A 165 -2.36 15.93 22.74
N THR A 166 -3.52 16.57 22.72
CA THR A 166 -3.91 17.60 23.69
C THR A 166 -4.27 17.01 25.04
N LEU A 167 -4.98 15.88 25.05
CA LEU A 167 -5.39 15.21 26.30
C LEU A 167 -4.19 14.57 27.00
N ASP A 168 -4.06 14.81 28.30
CA ASP A 168 -2.96 14.28 29.11
C ASP A 168 -2.84 12.74 29.04
N ALA A 169 -3.96 12.04 28.90
CA ALA A 169 -3.98 10.59 28.74
C ALA A 169 -3.27 10.07 27.48
N PHE A 170 -3.13 10.92 26.44
CA PHE A 170 -2.54 10.56 25.14
C PHE A 170 -1.24 11.31 24.85
N LYS A 171 -0.95 12.34 25.62
CA LYS A 171 0.08 13.35 25.34
C LYS A 171 1.51 12.82 25.21
N GLY A 172 1.80 11.66 25.81
CA GLY A 172 3.15 11.06 25.79
C GLY A 172 3.43 10.19 24.57
N GLU A 173 2.41 9.64 23.95
CA GLU A 173 2.53 8.50 23.03
C GLU A 173 1.73 8.66 21.72
N ASN A 174 0.98 9.76 21.59
CA ASN A 174 0.06 9.92 20.48
C ASN A 174 0.22 11.25 19.74
N HIS A 175 -0.10 11.21 18.45
CA HIS A 175 -0.31 12.37 17.59
C HIS A 175 -1.81 12.64 17.43
N GLU A 176 -2.18 13.91 17.42
CA GLU A 176 -3.52 14.42 17.16
C GLU A 176 -3.51 15.11 15.79
N VAL A 177 -4.52 14.84 14.97
CA VAL A 177 -4.65 15.38 13.61
C VAL A 177 -5.89 16.25 13.54
N ASP A 178 -5.72 17.57 13.58
CA ASP A 178 -6.80 18.52 13.34
C ASP A 178 -6.82 18.94 11.89
N PHE A 179 -8.01 19.08 11.31
CA PHE A 179 -8.13 19.52 9.93
C PHE A 179 -9.44 20.26 9.65
N THR A 180 -9.42 21.03 8.58
CA THR A 180 -10.58 21.75 8.07
C THR A 180 -10.74 21.45 6.58
N ILE A 181 -11.97 21.15 6.17
CA ILE A 181 -12.33 20.96 4.76
C ILE A 181 -13.06 22.23 4.31
N PHE A 182 -12.53 22.90 3.29
CA PHE A 182 -13.16 24.04 2.62
C PHE A 182 -13.83 23.55 1.34
N HIS A 183 -15.13 23.78 1.21
CA HIS A 183 -15.94 23.30 0.08
C HIS A 183 -16.57 24.45 -0.72
N GLU A 184 -15.75 25.45 -1.08
CA GLU A 184 -16.21 26.65 -1.78
C GLU A 184 -16.89 26.32 -3.13
N ASN A 185 -16.37 25.33 -3.85
CA ASN A 185 -16.82 24.94 -5.17
C ASN A 185 -17.77 23.73 -5.17
N LEU A 186 -18.02 23.12 -4.00
CA LEU A 186 -18.89 21.96 -3.86
C LEU A 186 -20.08 22.30 -2.96
N PRO A 187 -21.33 22.36 -3.50
CA PRO A 187 -22.50 22.54 -2.67
C PRO A 187 -22.73 21.29 -1.81
N ILE A 188 -22.69 21.45 -0.49
CA ILE A 188 -22.98 20.39 0.49
C ILE A 188 -24.12 20.92 1.37
N GLU A 189 -25.29 20.25 1.33
CA GLU A 189 -26.47 20.68 2.06
C GLU A 189 -26.47 20.14 3.49
N ASN A 190 -26.11 18.87 3.65
CA ASN A 190 -26.05 18.20 4.94
C ASN A 190 -24.69 17.54 5.18
N PRO A 191 -23.67 18.30 5.61
CA PRO A 191 -22.30 17.79 5.81
C PRO A 191 -22.21 16.58 6.73
N GLN A 192 -23.12 16.46 7.71
CA GLN A 192 -23.15 15.34 8.65
C GLN A 192 -23.47 13.98 7.99
N GLN A 193 -24.16 14.00 6.86
CA GLN A 193 -24.57 12.81 6.11
C GLN A 193 -23.78 12.62 4.82
N GLU A 194 -23.55 13.73 4.10
CA GLU A 194 -22.95 13.70 2.76
C GLU A 194 -21.43 13.57 2.78
N VAL A 195 -20.75 14.07 3.85
CA VAL A 195 -19.30 14.01 3.92
C VAL A 195 -18.83 12.78 4.68
N LYS A 196 -18.02 11.98 4.00
CA LYS A 196 -17.31 10.85 4.57
C LYS A 196 -15.81 11.17 4.65
N VAL A 197 -15.24 10.98 5.82
CA VAL A 197 -13.82 11.25 6.08
C VAL A 197 -13.13 9.96 6.50
N VAL A 198 -11.95 9.75 5.96
CA VAL A 198 -11.03 8.71 6.41
C VAL A 198 -9.68 9.36 6.70
N LEU A 199 -9.21 9.24 7.93
CA LEU A 199 -7.84 9.60 8.30
C LEU A 199 -6.98 8.35 8.32
N MET A 200 -5.82 8.40 7.71
CA MET A 200 -4.86 7.30 7.68
C MET A 200 -3.48 7.78 8.13
N GLN A 201 -2.80 6.95 8.88
CA GLN A 201 -1.39 7.12 9.22
C GLN A 201 -0.57 6.24 8.28
N ASN A 202 0.38 6.84 7.52
CA ASN A 202 1.25 6.13 6.58
C ASN A 202 0.49 5.29 5.53
N ASN A 203 -0.66 5.80 5.08
CA ASN A 203 -1.55 5.13 4.12
C ASN A 203 -2.04 3.73 4.54
N ARG A 204 -2.12 3.49 5.84
CA ARG A 204 -2.54 2.22 6.43
C ARG A 204 -4.04 2.18 6.66
N TRP A 205 -4.66 1.04 6.32
CA TRP A 205 -6.08 0.81 6.53
C TRP A 205 -6.40 0.14 7.87
N ASP A 206 -5.46 -0.57 8.47
CA ASP A 206 -5.63 -1.32 9.72
C ASP A 206 -5.90 -0.41 10.93
N ASN A 207 -5.36 0.81 10.93
CA ASN A 207 -5.59 1.81 11.98
C ASN A 207 -6.34 3.05 11.48
N ALA A 208 -6.96 3.00 10.31
CA ALA A 208 -7.69 4.13 9.74
C ALA A 208 -8.87 4.56 10.62
N ILE A 209 -8.95 5.86 10.88
CA ILE A 209 -10.07 6.48 11.60
C ILE A 209 -11.13 6.87 10.56
N ARG A 210 -12.33 6.36 10.75
CA ARG A 210 -13.45 6.55 9.82
C ARG A 210 -14.61 7.26 10.49
N ASP A 211 -15.54 7.74 9.67
CA ASP A 211 -16.84 8.29 10.09
C ASP A 211 -16.79 9.52 11.01
N LEU A 212 -15.64 10.21 11.03
CA LEU A 212 -15.58 11.50 11.72
C LEU A 212 -16.59 12.46 11.08
N LYS A 213 -17.32 13.18 11.93
CA LYS A 213 -18.28 14.21 11.52
C LYS A 213 -17.70 15.59 11.83
N PRO A 214 -18.03 16.64 11.06
CA PRO A 214 -17.55 17.97 11.41
C PRO A 214 -18.03 18.36 12.80
N LEU A 215 -17.09 18.73 13.67
CA LEU A 215 -17.39 19.20 15.03
C LEU A 215 -18.04 20.59 14.98
N PHE A 216 -17.57 21.43 14.05
CA PHE A 216 -18.14 22.74 13.78
C PHE A 216 -18.31 22.95 12.27
N ILE A 217 -19.37 23.68 11.91
CA ILE A 217 -19.64 24.12 10.54
C ILE A 217 -19.67 25.65 10.56
N ARG A 218 -18.76 26.28 9.81
CA ARG A 218 -18.67 27.75 9.69
C ARG A 218 -18.70 28.17 8.23
N GLY A 219 -19.88 28.54 7.74
CA GLY A 219 -20.07 28.84 6.33
C GLY A 219 -19.79 27.61 5.49
N ARG A 220 -18.74 27.65 4.66
CA ARG A 220 -18.27 26.55 3.81
C ARG A 220 -17.04 25.83 4.38
N ALA A 221 -16.77 25.99 5.65
CA ALA A 221 -15.69 25.29 6.34
C ALA A 221 -16.25 24.23 7.31
N LEU A 222 -15.79 23.00 7.14
CA LEU A 222 -16.09 21.86 8.00
C LEU A 222 -14.88 21.61 8.89
N ILE A 223 -15.01 21.80 10.19
CA ILE A 223 -13.91 21.80 11.14
C ILE A 223 -13.93 20.49 11.96
N TYR A 224 -12.79 19.79 11.98
CA TYR A 224 -12.56 18.54 12.68
C TYR A 224 -11.41 18.74 13.70
N ASP A 225 -11.73 19.44 14.81
CA ASP A 225 -10.82 19.78 15.90
C ASP A 225 -11.21 18.95 17.14
N TYR A 226 -10.94 17.65 17.06
CA TYR A 226 -11.19 16.67 18.10
C TYR A 226 -9.95 16.54 19.01
N ASN A 227 -10.15 15.98 20.22
CA ASN A 227 -9.03 15.69 21.11
C ASN A 227 -8.88 14.20 21.41
N ARG A 228 -9.76 13.36 20.87
CA ARG A 228 -9.77 11.91 21.15
C ARG A 228 -9.96 11.06 19.91
N GLU A 229 -10.92 11.42 19.07
CA GLU A 229 -11.37 10.62 17.94
C GLU A 229 -10.42 10.68 16.74
N ASN A 230 -9.55 11.70 16.70
CA ASN A 230 -8.58 11.99 15.64
C ASN A 230 -7.13 11.72 16.08
N VAL A 231 -6.94 10.74 16.98
CA VAL A 231 -5.65 10.49 17.62
C VAL A 231 -5.06 9.16 17.17
N PHE A 232 -3.80 9.18 16.76
CA PHE A 232 -3.03 7.98 16.38
C PHE A 232 -1.91 7.72 17.39
N VAL A 233 -1.55 6.46 17.60
CA VAL A 233 -0.32 6.11 18.29
C VAL A 233 0.86 6.58 17.44
N ALA A 234 1.76 7.36 18.03
CA ALA A 234 2.89 7.95 17.32
C ALA A 234 3.89 6.88 16.87
N GLY A 235 4.16 5.88 17.72
CA GLY A 235 5.14 4.84 17.43
C GLY A 235 6.59 5.35 17.47
N ASN A 236 7.48 4.55 16.93
CA ASN A 236 8.87 4.89 16.62
C ASN A 236 9.08 4.78 15.11
N GLU A 237 10.20 5.33 14.61
CA GLU A 237 10.60 5.17 13.21
C GLU A 237 10.69 3.69 12.82
N PHE A 238 10.31 3.38 11.56
CA PHE A 238 10.43 2.03 11.02
C PHE A 238 11.90 1.60 10.92
N ARG A 239 12.14 0.29 10.99
CA ARG A 239 13.46 -0.26 10.77
C ARG A 239 13.82 -0.14 9.30
N TYR A 240 15.02 0.34 9.04
CA TYR A 240 15.53 0.51 7.69
C TYR A 240 16.69 -0.45 7.43
N PHE A 241 16.75 -1.01 6.24
CA PHE A 241 17.91 -1.73 5.72
C PHE A 241 18.06 -1.48 4.22
N ASP A 242 19.28 -1.55 3.72
CA ASP A 242 19.60 -1.37 2.31
C ASP A 242 20.17 -2.68 1.73
N ASN A 243 19.40 -3.33 0.84
CA ASN A 243 19.80 -4.55 0.16
C ASN A 243 19.99 -4.39 -1.36
N ARG A 244 20.19 -3.16 -1.85
CA ARG A 244 20.33 -2.82 -3.27
C ARG A 244 21.55 -3.41 -3.97
N SER A 245 22.48 -4.04 -3.27
CA SER A 245 23.62 -4.72 -3.89
C SER A 245 23.79 -6.11 -3.34
N ASN A 246 24.02 -7.08 -4.22
CA ASN A 246 24.39 -8.44 -3.86
C ASN A 246 25.90 -8.63 -3.67
N ARG A 247 26.72 -7.59 -3.95
CA ARG A 247 28.18 -7.61 -3.87
C ARG A 247 28.72 -6.87 -2.63
N VAL A 248 27.99 -5.87 -2.17
CA VAL A 248 28.37 -5.05 -1.03
C VAL A 248 27.24 -5.02 -0.02
N ASN A 249 27.57 -5.19 1.26
CA ASN A 249 26.57 -5.06 2.31
C ASN A 249 26.18 -3.58 2.46
N GLY A 250 24.90 -3.29 2.28
CA GLY A 250 24.36 -1.97 2.53
C GLY A 250 24.12 -1.70 4.01
N GLU A 251 23.47 -0.59 4.32
CA GLU A 251 23.17 -0.19 5.69
C GLU A 251 22.29 -1.25 6.39
N ASN A 252 22.65 -1.57 7.63
CA ASN A 252 22.00 -2.58 8.48
C ASN A 252 22.01 -4.01 7.92
N VAL A 253 22.78 -4.32 6.89
CA VAL A 253 23.04 -5.68 6.40
C VAL A 253 24.34 -6.18 7.00
N LEU A 254 24.28 -7.26 7.77
CA LEU A 254 25.44 -7.90 8.40
C LEU A 254 26.22 -8.79 7.42
N ALA A 255 25.50 -9.59 6.64
CA ALA A 255 26.09 -10.53 5.69
C ALA A 255 25.19 -10.77 4.49
N THR A 256 25.84 -11.08 3.36
CA THR A 256 25.18 -11.53 2.11
C THR A 256 25.79 -12.87 1.72
N ASP A 257 24.99 -13.92 1.70
CA ASP A 257 25.39 -15.26 1.31
C ASP A 257 24.58 -15.73 0.10
N PHE A 258 25.22 -16.51 -0.80
CA PHE A 258 24.53 -17.06 -1.97
C PHE A 258 24.32 -18.58 -1.80
N HIS A 259 23.05 -18.98 -1.67
CA HIS A 259 22.63 -20.37 -1.62
C HIS A 259 21.69 -20.63 -2.79
N ARG A 260 22.22 -21.17 -3.88
CA ARG A 260 21.47 -21.34 -5.15
C ARG A 260 20.02 -21.78 -4.97
N PRO A 261 19.05 -21.10 -5.62
CA PRO A 261 19.24 -19.98 -6.55
C PRO A 261 19.17 -18.60 -5.89
N TYR A 262 19.11 -18.49 -4.56
CA TYR A 262 18.79 -17.25 -3.86
C TYR A 262 19.97 -16.64 -3.13
N PHE A 263 20.00 -15.32 -3.07
CA PHE A 263 20.78 -14.55 -2.11
C PHE A 263 20.06 -14.50 -0.77
N HIS A 264 20.83 -14.57 0.30
CA HIS A 264 20.38 -14.47 1.70
C HIS A 264 21.03 -13.26 2.33
N LYS A 265 20.21 -12.30 2.76
CA LYS A 265 20.63 -11.09 3.47
C LYS A 265 20.36 -11.29 4.96
N THR A 266 21.39 -11.39 5.76
CA THR A 266 21.26 -11.40 7.21
C THR A 266 21.36 -9.96 7.71
N LEU A 267 20.30 -9.45 8.31
CA LEU A 267 20.30 -8.11 8.88
C LEU A 267 21.05 -8.09 10.22
N MET A 268 21.55 -6.92 10.58
CA MET A 268 22.06 -6.69 11.93
C MET A 268 20.94 -6.97 12.94
N PRO A 269 21.26 -7.64 14.07
CA PRO A 269 20.28 -7.86 15.11
C PRO A 269 19.65 -6.54 15.58
N ASP A 270 18.33 -6.46 15.56
CA ASP A 270 17.61 -5.29 15.98
C ASP A 270 17.39 -5.29 17.50
N GLU A 271 17.36 -4.12 18.09
CA GLU A 271 17.16 -4.00 19.54
C GLU A 271 15.70 -3.66 19.86
N VAL A 272 15.23 -4.21 20.98
CA VAL A 272 13.93 -3.80 21.54
C VAL A 272 13.97 -2.31 21.90
N ARG A 273 13.04 -1.54 21.36
CA ARG A 273 12.98 -0.07 21.56
C ARG A 273 12.05 0.37 22.68
N VAL A 274 11.39 -0.55 23.35
CA VAL A 274 10.58 -0.25 24.54
C VAL A 274 11.45 0.42 25.60
N ASN A 275 11.03 1.55 26.10
CA ASN A 275 11.75 2.38 27.08
C ASN A 275 13.04 3.04 26.57
N LYS A 276 13.35 2.99 25.28
CA LYS A 276 14.42 3.79 24.71
C LYS A 276 13.94 5.18 24.35
N ARG A 277 14.87 6.16 24.39
CA ARG A 277 14.61 7.51 23.90
C ARG A 277 14.28 7.44 22.41
N PHE A 278 13.24 8.18 21.98
CA PHE A 278 12.94 8.36 20.56
C PHE A 278 14.17 8.88 19.82
N PHE A 279 14.45 8.32 18.67
CA PHE A 279 15.52 8.72 17.78
C PHE A 279 14.93 8.88 16.37
N GLU A 280 14.98 10.10 15.87
CA GLU A 280 14.52 10.47 14.54
C GLU A 280 15.62 10.20 13.51
N TYR A 281 15.29 9.55 12.43
CA TYR A 281 16.12 9.37 11.25
C TYR A 281 15.23 9.31 10.01
N GLU A 282 15.83 9.65 8.85
CA GLU A 282 15.12 9.60 7.58
C GLU A 282 14.84 8.15 7.19
N GLU A 283 13.56 7.83 6.98
CA GLU A 283 13.09 6.51 6.57
C GLU A 283 11.86 6.64 5.65
N MET A 284 11.32 5.53 5.14
CA MET A 284 10.26 5.52 4.13
C MET A 284 8.86 5.25 4.69
N ASN A 285 8.61 5.51 5.98
CA ASN A 285 7.34 5.25 6.65
C ASN A 285 6.83 3.80 6.45
N GLY A 286 7.76 2.84 6.52
CA GLY A 286 7.48 1.42 6.33
C GLY A 286 7.22 1.00 4.89
N ASN A 287 7.46 1.88 3.92
CA ASN A 287 7.44 1.56 2.49
C ASN A 287 8.77 0.97 2.03
N TYR A 288 8.84 0.55 0.77
CA TYR A 288 10.04 0.06 0.12
C TYR A 288 10.14 0.53 -1.33
N VAL A 289 11.37 0.61 -1.82
CA VAL A 289 11.69 0.93 -3.20
C VAL A 289 12.55 -0.20 -3.77
N ILE A 290 12.36 -0.54 -5.04
CA ILE A 290 13.17 -1.51 -5.76
C ILE A 290 14.18 -0.73 -6.59
N GLU A 291 15.44 -0.90 -6.24
CA GLU A 291 16.59 -0.29 -6.91
C GLU A 291 17.77 -1.24 -6.86
N SER A 292 18.76 -1.02 -7.71
CA SER A 292 20.06 -1.67 -7.65
C SER A 292 21.18 -0.66 -7.67
N GLN A 293 22.25 -0.93 -6.91
CA GLN A 293 23.52 -0.23 -6.97
C GLN A 293 24.56 -1.00 -7.81
N ASP A 294 24.25 -2.19 -8.26
CA ASP A 294 25.13 -2.99 -9.09
C ASP A 294 25.10 -2.44 -10.53
N GLN A 295 26.26 -2.12 -11.07
CA GLN A 295 26.43 -1.39 -12.34
C GLN A 295 25.88 -2.12 -13.58
N GLU A 296 25.55 -3.37 -13.46
CA GLU A 296 25.06 -4.23 -14.53
C GLU A 296 23.54 -4.23 -14.65
N VAL A 297 22.83 -3.57 -13.74
CA VAL A 297 21.37 -3.46 -13.70
C VAL A 297 20.93 -2.15 -14.35
N GLU A 298 20.19 -2.24 -15.43
CA GLU A 298 19.63 -1.10 -16.17
C GLU A 298 18.13 -0.94 -15.95
N ASP A 299 17.41 -2.06 -15.85
CA ASP A 299 15.96 -2.09 -15.56
C ASP A 299 15.69 -2.79 -14.21
N PHE A 300 15.32 -2.00 -13.20
CA PHE A 300 15.07 -2.51 -11.84
C PHE A 300 13.86 -3.45 -11.76
N ASP A 301 12.91 -3.35 -12.69
CA ASP A 301 11.72 -4.19 -12.70
C ASP A 301 11.99 -5.60 -13.21
N THR A 302 13.06 -5.80 -13.99
CA THR A 302 13.36 -7.09 -14.63
C THR A 302 14.74 -7.65 -14.31
N GLU A 303 15.65 -6.84 -13.75
CA GLU A 303 17.03 -7.25 -13.53
C GLU A 303 17.44 -7.32 -12.06
N CYS A 304 16.52 -7.03 -11.12
CA CYS A 304 16.77 -7.19 -9.70
C CYS A 304 16.52 -8.62 -9.23
N ASP A 305 17.44 -9.15 -8.43
CA ASP A 305 17.28 -10.46 -7.81
C ASP A 305 16.32 -10.45 -6.63
N TYR A 306 15.53 -11.51 -6.51
CA TYR A 306 14.82 -11.84 -5.29
C TYR A 306 15.78 -12.35 -4.21
N THR A 307 15.67 -11.83 -3.01
CA THR A 307 16.53 -12.18 -1.88
C THR A 307 15.73 -12.62 -0.66
N PHE A 308 16.24 -13.59 0.09
CA PHE A 308 15.73 -13.90 1.42
C PHE A 308 16.31 -12.94 2.45
N VAL A 309 15.48 -12.24 3.18
CA VAL A 309 15.90 -11.33 4.26
C VAL A 309 15.66 -11.98 5.61
N HIS A 310 16.73 -12.10 6.41
CA HIS A 310 16.71 -12.72 7.74
C HIS A 310 16.73 -11.63 8.81
N PHE A 311 15.60 -11.45 9.49
CA PHE A 311 15.45 -10.53 10.60
C PHE A 311 15.81 -11.22 11.92
N SER A 312 16.47 -10.52 12.83
CA SER A 312 16.83 -11.00 14.15
C SER A 312 16.46 -9.99 15.23
N LEU A 313 15.60 -10.38 16.17
CA LEU A 313 15.23 -9.58 17.32
C LEU A 313 15.62 -10.34 18.60
N PRO A 314 16.71 -9.99 19.31
CA PRO A 314 17.06 -10.55 20.58
C PRO A 314 16.02 -10.16 21.65
N LEU A 315 15.46 -11.15 22.32
CA LEU A 315 14.51 -10.94 23.41
C LEU A 315 15.14 -11.39 24.72
N GLU A 316 15.03 -10.57 25.77
CA GLU A 316 15.54 -10.90 27.11
C GLU A 316 14.74 -12.02 27.78
N SER A 317 13.49 -12.21 27.38
CA SER A 317 12.61 -13.26 27.90
C SER A 317 11.69 -13.81 26.82
N ILE A 318 11.20 -15.04 27.03
CA ILE A 318 10.21 -15.66 26.15
C ILE A 318 8.91 -14.85 26.23
N LEU A 319 8.37 -14.44 25.09
CA LEU A 319 7.06 -13.84 25.01
C LEU A 319 5.99 -14.90 25.33
N LEU A 320 5.30 -14.74 26.44
CA LEU A 320 4.17 -15.60 26.78
C LEU A 320 2.89 -14.99 26.21
N GLY A 321 2.31 -15.69 25.21
CA GLY A 321 1.04 -15.32 24.61
C GLY A 321 1.09 -14.15 23.61
N GLY A 322 2.27 -13.86 23.04
CA GLY A 322 2.48 -12.89 21.98
C GLY A 322 3.20 -13.47 20.77
N THR A 323 3.09 -12.80 19.64
CA THR A 323 3.83 -13.09 18.40
C THR A 323 4.73 -11.92 18.02
N VAL A 324 5.81 -12.18 17.30
CA VAL A 324 6.67 -11.17 16.67
C VAL A 324 6.48 -11.27 15.17
N ASN A 325 6.08 -10.19 14.56
CA ASN A 325 5.82 -10.14 13.12
C ASN A 325 6.67 -9.04 12.47
N VAL A 326 7.05 -9.24 11.22
CA VAL A 326 7.54 -8.17 10.36
C VAL A 326 6.34 -7.38 9.87
N PHE A 327 6.41 -6.06 9.94
CA PHE A 327 5.27 -5.21 9.64
C PHE A 327 5.69 -4.01 8.78
N GLY A 328 5.07 -3.85 7.61
CA GLY A 328 5.35 -2.79 6.65
C GLY A 328 4.63 -3.01 5.33
N ASN A 329 4.85 -2.13 4.37
CA ASN A 329 4.24 -2.25 3.04
C ASN A 329 4.70 -3.52 2.29
N LEU A 330 5.88 -4.05 2.60
CA LEU A 330 6.42 -5.29 2.01
C LEU A 330 5.54 -6.53 2.25
N ASN A 331 4.69 -6.51 3.28
CA ASN A 331 3.70 -7.56 3.58
C ASN A 331 2.26 -7.03 3.60
N ASN A 332 2.00 -5.92 2.88
CA ASN A 332 0.70 -5.24 2.83
C ASN A 332 0.13 -4.88 4.22
N TRP A 333 0.99 -4.52 5.17
CA TRP A 333 0.63 -4.18 6.54
C TRP A 333 -0.10 -5.32 7.29
N ASN A 334 0.15 -6.54 6.91
CA ASN A 334 -0.44 -7.71 7.54
C ASN A 334 0.43 -8.18 8.71
N ALA A 335 -0.13 -8.18 9.91
CA ALA A 335 0.53 -8.63 11.14
C ALA A 335 0.26 -10.11 11.46
N ASN A 336 -0.41 -10.86 10.58
CA ASN A 336 -0.80 -12.26 10.81
C ASN A 336 0.18 -13.24 10.16
#